data_17626f36ce68291188c7662c5f702c48
#
_entry.id   17626f36ce68291188c7662c5f702c48
#
_cell.length_a   1.000
_cell.length_b   1.000
_cell.length_c   1.000
_cell.angle_alpha   90.00
_cell.angle_beta   90.00
_cell.angle_gamma   90.00
#
_symmetry.space_group_name_H-M   'P 1'
#
loop_
_entity.id
_entity.type
_entity.pdbx_description
1 polymer ?
#
loop_
_entity_poly.entity_id
_entity_poly.type
_entity_poly.pdbx_seq_one_letter_code
_entity_poly.pdbx_strand_id
1 'polypeptide(L)'
;MKKFLYIIFAGLLLSACAEDFLEKQPLDKMSEADIFSNAALATAYANSFYTILEDTFTEANVGSISDESWYNYGGSSTRIVASTFYTPDTFQYFNESDNGGLHNTRITHLNIWRNAYKGIRYINDFLVKMEDSPIADDDKKSLTGEAYFFRAWLYTNLIQRYGGVPIIKDVYGLGDEYNATRATFDECVDFILADLKLAKELLPEYDKAVLGRANKDIAMAVEARLTLIAASELFNDPNDAAPANP
;
A
#
# COMPACT_ATOMS: atom_id res chain seq x y z
N MET A 1 -34.92 9.61 61.70
CA MET A 1 -33.71 10.25 61.19
C MET A 1 -32.73 9.28 60.50
N LYS A 2 -32.36 8.14 61.12
CA LYS A 2 -31.40 7.20 60.49
C LYS A 2 -31.85 6.65 59.13
N LYS A 3 -33.14 6.32 58.92
CA LYS A 3 -33.66 5.82 57.64
C LYS A 3 -33.59 6.87 56.51
N PHE A 4 -33.71 8.12 56.79
CA PHE A 4 -33.61 9.23 55.85
C PHE A 4 -32.15 9.42 55.36
N LEU A 5 -31.19 9.17 56.26
CA LEU A 5 -29.76 9.25 55.94
C LEU A 5 -29.33 8.15 54.95
N TYR A 6 -29.90 6.93 55.07
CA TYR A 6 -29.62 5.85 54.13
C TYR A 6 -30.17 6.10 52.72
N ILE A 7 -31.31 6.81 52.60
CA ILE A 7 -31.92 7.15 51.30
C ILE A 7 -31.06 8.19 50.58
N ILE A 8 -30.55 9.19 51.34
CA ILE A 8 -29.66 10.23 50.80
C ILE A 8 -28.32 9.60 50.35
N PHE A 9 -27.77 8.67 51.13
CA PHE A 9 -26.51 7.99 50.81
C PHE A 9 -26.68 7.02 49.62
N ALA A 10 -27.81 6.33 49.48
CA ALA A 10 -28.14 5.52 48.32
C ALA A 10 -28.33 6.38 47.03
N GLY A 11 -28.92 7.58 47.14
CA GLY A 11 -29.07 8.53 46.02
C GLY A 11 -27.75 9.09 45.50
N LEU A 12 -26.79 9.29 46.39
CA LEU A 12 -25.43 9.75 46.02
C LEU A 12 -24.61 8.68 45.30
N LEU A 13 -24.88 7.40 45.52
CA LEU A 13 -24.19 6.31 44.82
C LEU A 13 -24.72 6.08 43.41
N LEU A 14 -25.93 6.54 43.09
CA LEU A 14 -26.52 6.41 41.76
C LEU A 14 -26.09 7.51 40.76
N SER A 15 -25.47 8.60 41.22
CA SER A 15 -24.98 9.67 40.37
C SER A 15 -23.51 9.52 39.93
N ALA A 16 -22.87 8.39 40.27
CA ALA A 16 -21.45 8.15 39.99
C ALA A 16 -21.16 7.56 38.58
N CYS A 17 -22.18 7.35 37.76
CA CYS A 17 -21.98 6.95 36.37
C CYS A 17 -21.89 8.18 35.45
N ALA A 18 -20.78 8.92 35.53
CA ALA A 18 -20.37 9.80 34.47
C ALA A 18 -19.52 8.97 33.50
N GLU A 19 -20.15 8.45 32.44
CA GLU A 19 -19.50 7.70 31.38
C GLU A 19 -18.38 8.53 30.71
N ASP A 20 -18.52 9.85 30.67
CA ASP A 20 -17.53 10.79 30.13
C ASP A 20 -16.17 10.82 30.87
N PHE A 21 -16.08 10.27 32.09
CA PHE A 21 -14.80 10.33 32.84
C PHE A 21 -13.76 9.34 32.33
N LEU A 22 -14.19 8.27 31.67
CA LEU A 22 -13.29 7.21 31.16
C LEU A 22 -12.94 7.41 29.68
N GLU A 23 -13.71 8.20 28.94
CA GLU A 23 -13.42 8.55 27.52
C GLU A 23 -12.51 9.79 27.42
N LYS A 24 -11.38 9.79 28.10
CA LYS A 24 -10.36 10.78 27.84
C LYS A 24 -9.66 10.40 26.53
N GLN A 25 -9.97 11.12 25.46
CA GLN A 25 -9.11 11.10 24.28
C GLN A 25 -7.69 11.45 24.72
N PRO A 26 -6.68 10.63 24.35
CA PRO A 26 -5.30 10.97 24.66
C PRO A 26 -4.98 12.32 24.02
N LEU A 27 -4.58 13.31 24.83
CA LEU A 27 -4.24 14.67 24.39
C LEU A 27 -3.02 14.72 23.45
N ASP A 28 -2.30 13.62 23.36
CA ASP A 28 -1.11 13.41 22.52
C ASP A 28 -1.41 12.72 21.18
N LYS A 29 -2.66 12.32 20.93
CA LYS A 29 -3.10 11.73 19.68
C LYS A 29 -4.12 12.62 19.00
N MET A 30 -3.80 13.08 17.80
CA MET A 30 -4.79 13.72 16.94
C MET A 30 -5.89 12.71 16.59
N SER A 31 -7.14 13.17 16.68
CA SER A 31 -8.26 12.32 16.23
C SER A 31 -8.22 12.19 14.69
N GLU A 32 -8.77 11.11 14.18
CA GLU A 32 -8.89 10.94 12.73
C GLU A 32 -9.71 12.08 12.10
N ALA A 33 -10.75 12.54 12.79
CA ALA A 33 -11.57 13.68 12.35
C ALA A 33 -10.74 14.96 12.19
N ASP A 34 -9.78 15.22 13.09
CA ASP A 34 -8.89 16.38 12.99
C ASP A 34 -7.97 16.28 11.78
N ILE A 35 -7.45 15.08 11.48
CA ILE A 35 -6.57 14.84 10.33
C ILE A 35 -7.28 15.18 9.03
N PHE A 36 -8.49 14.67 8.84
CA PHE A 36 -9.23 14.82 7.58
C PHE A 36 -10.04 16.13 7.48
N SER A 37 -10.13 16.92 8.56
CA SER A 37 -10.70 18.26 8.54
C SER A 37 -9.68 19.37 8.25
N ASN A 38 -8.38 19.05 8.19
CA ASN A 38 -7.30 20.01 7.98
C ASN A 38 -6.44 19.59 6.76
N ALA A 39 -6.39 20.46 5.75
CA ALA A 39 -5.64 20.17 4.51
C ALA A 39 -4.15 19.86 4.73
N ALA A 40 -3.49 20.55 5.69
CA ALA A 40 -2.08 20.27 5.98
C ALA A 40 -1.88 18.89 6.63
N LEU A 41 -2.80 18.47 7.50
CA LEU A 41 -2.75 17.15 8.13
C LEU A 41 -3.10 16.03 7.15
N ALA A 42 -4.12 16.23 6.31
CA ALA A 42 -4.46 15.31 5.23
C ALA A 42 -3.30 15.16 4.23
N THR A 43 -2.61 16.26 3.90
CA THR A 43 -1.39 16.24 3.09
C THR A 43 -0.26 15.48 3.77
N ALA A 44 -0.06 15.68 5.08
CA ALA A 44 0.94 14.93 5.84
C ALA A 44 0.64 13.43 5.86
N TYR A 45 -0.63 13.04 5.95
CA TYR A 45 -1.05 11.65 5.80
C TYR A 45 -0.71 11.11 4.40
N ALA A 46 -1.09 11.83 3.34
CA ALA A 46 -0.80 11.45 1.96
C ALA A 46 0.72 11.37 1.67
N ASN A 47 1.55 12.15 2.36
CA ASN A 47 3.01 12.04 2.26
C ASN A 47 3.52 10.65 2.66
N SER A 48 2.80 9.93 3.53
CA SER A 48 3.16 8.56 3.88
C SER A 48 3.08 7.60 2.69
N PHE A 49 2.28 7.89 1.66
CA PHE A 49 2.21 7.08 0.45
C PHE A 49 3.52 7.08 -0.33
N TYR A 50 4.26 8.18 -0.29
CA TYR A 50 5.56 8.29 -0.95
C TYR A 50 6.64 7.42 -0.30
N THR A 51 6.47 7.04 0.96
CA THR A 51 7.39 6.10 1.64
C THR A 51 7.26 4.66 1.13
N ILE A 52 6.20 4.38 0.36
CA ILE A 52 5.97 3.07 -0.26
C ILE A 52 6.82 2.89 -1.54
N LEU A 53 7.31 3.99 -2.10
CA LEU A 53 8.18 3.94 -3.28
C LEU A 53 9.47 3.22 -2.90
N GLU A 54 9.73 2.11 -3.57
CA GLU A 54 10.94 1.32 -3.33
C GLU A 54 12.18 2.06 -3.83
N ASP A 55 13.20 2.13 -2.99
CA ASP A 55 14.54 2.51 -3.41
C ASP A 55 15.29 1.29 -3.95
N THR A 56 15.17 1.07 -5.25
CA THR A 56 15.81 -0.06 -5.92
C THR A 56 17.30 0.12 -6.14
N PHE A 57 17.84 1.33 -5.96
CA PHE A 57 19.25 1.62 -6.21
C PHE A 57 20.12 1.46 -4.98
N THR A 58 19.66 1.92 -3.83
CA THR A 58 20.46 1.88 -2.60
C THR A 58 20.28 0.60 -1.81
N GLU A 59 19.08 0.04 -1.81
CA GLU A 59 18.76 -1.07 -0.92
C GLU A 59 18.66 -2.42 -1.63
N ALA A 60 18.09 -2.50 -2.80
CA ALA A 60 17.87 -3.78 -3.49
C ALA A 60 19.03 -4.23 -4.37
N ASN A 61 19.93 -3.34 -4.81
CA ASN A 61 21.01 -3.60 -5.76
C ASN A 61 20.66 -4.69 -6.80
N VAL A 62 19.56 -4.45 -7.54
CA VAL A 62 18.96 -5.44 -8.45
C VAL A 62 19.95 -5.92 -9.50
N GLY A 63 20.87 -5.07 -9.92
CA GLY A 63 21.95 -5.45 -10.84
C GLY A 63 22.84 -6.58 -10.33
N SER A 64 22.93 -6.80 -9.01
CA SER A 64 23.71 -7.91 -8.44
C SER A 64 22.97 -9.26 -8.45
N ILE A 65 21.67 -9.24 -8.74
CA ILE A 65 20.81 -10.45 -8.88
C ILE A 65 20.63 -10.83 -10.36
N SER A 66 21.06 -9.97 -11.27
CA SER A 66 21.12 -10.20 -12.70
C SER A 66 22.57 -10.40 -13.15
N ASP A 67 22.81 -10.46 -14.42
CA ASP A 67 24.13 -10.52 -15.06
C ASP A 67 24.77 -9.12 -15.28
N GLU A 68 24.07 -8.05 -14.87
CA GLU A 68 24.49 -6.67 -15.13
C GLU A 68 25.63 -6.20 -14.24
N SER A 69 25.77 -6.72 -13.02
CA SER A 69 26.86 -6.32 -12.12
C SER A 69 27.42 -7.47 -11.30
N TRP A 70 28.74 -7.47 -11.11
CA TRP A 70 29.45 -8.40 -10.25
C TRP A 70 29.81 -7.76 -8.92
N TYR A 71 29.33 -8.34 -7.83
CA TYR A 71 29.66 -7.89 -6.50
C TYR A 71 30.79 -8.76 -5.92
N ASN A 72 31.94 -8.17 -5.67
CA ASN A 72 33.19 -8.88 -5.28
C ASN A 72 33.24 -9.25 -3.79
N TYR A 73 32.13 -9.46 -3.11
CA TYR A 73 32.08 -9.87 -1.72
C TYR A 73 31.69 -11.35 -1.61
N GLY A 74 32.47 -12.13 -0.86
CA GLY A 74 32.21 -13.57 -0.68
C GLY A 74 30.82 -13.83 -0.12
N GLY A 75 29.98 -14.61 -0.84
CA GLY A 75 28.59 -14.86 -0.49
C GLY A 75 27.57 -13.93 -1.17
N SER A 76 28.00 -13.13 -2.16
CA SER A 76 27.10 -12.24 -2.89
C SER A 76 26.09 -13.00 -3.76
N SER A 77 24.91 -12.40 -3.93
CA SER A 77 23.85 -12.88 -4.82
C SER A 77 24.32 -13.11 -6.25
N THR A 78 25.21 -12.26 -6.78
CA THR A 78 25.79 -12.41 -8.12
C THR A 78 26.58 -13.72 -8.28
N ARG A 79 27.29 -14.17 -7.24
CA ARG A 79 28.02 -15.45 -7.28
C ARG A 79 27.07 -16.64 -7.35
N ILE A 80 25.88 -16.52 -6.77
CA ILE A 80 24.84 -17.53 -6.81
C ILE A 80 24.17 -17.55 -8.18
N VAL A 81 23.90 -16.40 -8.79
CA VAL A 81 23.41 -16.29 -10.19
C VAL A 81 24.40 -16.93 -11.16
N ALA A 82 25.68 -16.55 -11.05
CA ALA A 82 26.74 -17.08 -11.92
C ALA A 82 26.97 -18.60 -11.76
N SER A 83 26.61 -19.18 -10.61
CA SER A 83 26.76 -20.60 -10.33
C SER A 83 25.56 -21.45 -10.73
N THR A 84 24.57 -20.88 -11.42
CA THR A 84 23.35 -21.58 -11.93
C THR A 84 22.46 -22.21 -10.84
N PHE A 85 22.56 -21.77 -9.59
CA PHE A 85 21.75 -22.30 -8.48
C PHE A 85 20.36 -21.63 -8.32
N TYR A 86 20.00 -20.66 -9.19
CA TYR A 86 18.66 -20.09 -9.16
C TYR A 86 17.67 -21.01 -9.84
N THR A 87 16.92 -21.71 -9.03
CA THR A 87 15.67 -22.33 -9.43
C THR A 87 14.52 -21.64 -8.67
N PRO A 88 13.26 -21.75 -9.08
CA PRO A 88 12.12 -21.29 -8.29
C PRO A 88 12.16 -21.81 -6.85
N ASP A 89 12.65 -23.02 -6.63
CA ASP A 89 12.76 -23.63 -5.30
C ASP A 89 13.90 -23.07 -4.46
N THR A 90 15.00 -22.68 -5.09
CA THR A 90 16.14 -22.07 -4.36
C THR A 90 15.93 -20.59 -4.07
N PHE A 91 15.03 -19.93 -4.80
CA PHE A 91 14.69 -18.54 -4.57
C PHE A 91 14.00 -18.32 -3.22
N GLN A 92 13.26 -19.29 -2.70
CA GLN A 92 12.68 -19.18 -1.35
C GLN A 92 13.70 -19.18 -0.22
N TYR A 93 14.91 -19.73 -0.41
CA TYR A 93 15.99 -19.64 0.58
C TYR A 93 16.44 -18.20 0.86
N PHE A 94 16.18 -17.29 -0.04
CA PHE A 94 16.45 -15.87 0.16
C PHE A 94 15.36 -15.18 0.98
N ASN A 95 14.22 -15.82 1.13
CA ASN A 95 13.06 -15.30 1.85
C ASN A 95 13.06 -15.69 3.34
N GLU A 96 13.77 -16.75 3.70
CA GLU A 96 13.78 -17.34 5.04
C GLU A 96 15.18 -17.28 5.68
N SER A 97 15.78 -16.13 5.74
CA SER A 97 17.15 -16.07 6.16
C SER A 97 17.35 -15.89 7.63
N ASP A 98 17.52 -16.95 8.33
CA ASP A 98 18.20 -16.94 9.62
C ASP A 98 19.60 -17.57 9.61
N ASN A 99 20.08 -18.04 8.48
CA ASN A 99 21.34 -18.76 8.41
C ASN A 99 22.28 -18.26 7.30
N GLY A 100 23.13 -17.32 7.64
CA GLY A 100 24.41 -17.21 6.99
C GLY A 100 24.63 -16.07 6.01
N GLY A 101 24.54 -14.84 6.45
CA GLY A 101 25.42 -13.80 5.95
C GLY A 101 25.09 -13.14 4.61
N LEU A 102 24.01 -13.47 3.95
CA LEU A 102 23.44 -12.67 2.88
C LEU A 102 22.42 -11.74 3.53
N HIS A 103 22.72 -10.47 3.57
CA HIS A 103 21.89 -9.48 4.23
C HIS A 103 20.43 -9.59 3.79
N ASN A 104 19.61 -9.98 4.72
CA ASN A 104 18.17 -10.19 4.69
C ASN A 104 17.38 -9.01 4.13
N THR A 105 17.90 -7.81 4.21
CA THR A 105 17.27 -6.58 3.74
C THR A 105 17.11 -6.51 2.24
N ARG A 106 18.03 -7.07 1.45
CA ARG A 106 18.03 -6.92 -0.01
C ARG A 106 16.94 -7.71 -0.71
N ILE A 107 16.51 -8.81 -0.14
CA ILE A 107 15.51 -9.72 -0.73
C ILE A 107 14.12 -9.42 -0.20
N THR A 108 14.01 -8.91 1.01
CA THR A 108 12.75 -8.38 1.53
C THR A 108 12.20 -7.26 0.65
N HIS A 109 13.05 -6.51 -0.05
CA HIS A 109 12.61 -5.51 -1.04
C HIS A 109 12.00 -6.11 -2.31
N LEU A 110 12.28 -7.36 -2.63
CA LEU A 110 11.62 -8.06 -3.74
C LEU A 110 10.30 -8.69 -3.31
N ASN A 111 10.16 -9.07 -2.03
CA ASN A 111 8.91 -9.57 -1.47
C ASN A 111 8.06 -8.42 -0.95
N ILE A 112 7.33 -7.80 -1.84
CA ILE A 112 6.52 -6.60 -1.52
C ILE A 112 5.14 -6.93 -0.97
N TRP A 113 4.71 -8.21 -0.96
CA TRP A 113 3.34 -8.61 -0.64
C TRP A 113 2.77 -7.93 0.61
N ARG A 114 3.45 -8.12 1.74
CA ARG A 114 2.99 -7.59 3.02
C ARG A 114 2.93 -6.06 3.04
N ASN A 115 3.97 -5.41 2.52
CA ASN A 115 4.07 -3.96 2.52
C ASN A 115 3.09 -3.32 1.54
N ALA A 116 2.89 -3.93 0.37
CA ALA A 116 1.92 -3.47 -0.60
C ALA A 116 0.50 -3.52 -0.04
N TYR A 117 0.06 -4.64 0.54
CA TYR A 117 -1.27 -4.73 1.12
C TYR A 117 -1.46 -3.84 2.36
N LYS A 118 -0.41 -3.61 3.14
CA LYS A 118 -0.44 -2.60 4.20
C LYS A 118 -0.66 -1.20 3.62
N GLY A 119 0.05 -0.85 2.55
CA GLY A 119 -0.12 0.42 1.86
C GLY A 119 -1.52 0.55 1.24
N ILE A 120 -2.03 -0.48 0.57
CA ILE A 120 -3.38 -0.53 0.00
C ILE A 120 -4.43 -0.27 1.08
N ARG A 121 -4.29 -0.89 2.25
CA ARG A 121 -5.21 -0.64 3.38
C ARG A 121 -5.21 0.83 3.79
N TYR A 122 -4.04 1.46 3.96
CA TYR A 122 -3.96 2.88 4.32
C TYR A 122 -4.56 3.79 3.25
N ILE A 123 -4.36 3.45 1.98
CA ILE A 123 -4.92 4.20 0.87
C ILE A 123 -6.45 4.05 0.81
N ASN A 124 -6.97 2.83 1.00
CA ASN A 124 -8.41 2.62 1.05
C ASN A 124 -9.07 3.38 2.21
N ASP A 125 -8.47 3.33 3.40
CA ASP A 125 -8.91 4.09 4.57
C ASP A 125 -8.91 5.60 4.29
N PHE A 126 -7.85 6.10 3.66
CA PHE A 126 -7.76 7.50 3.23
C PHE A 126 -8.87 7.87 2.25
N LEU A 127 -9.12 7.04 1.22
CA LEU A 127 -10.16 7.31 0.22
C LEU A 127 -11.54 7.43 0.85
N VAL A 128 -11.89 6.49 1.74
CA VAL A 128 -13.18 6.53 2.47
C VAL A 128 -13.31 7.81 3.30
N LYS A 129 -12.28 8.18 4.06
CA LYS A 129 -12.32 9.36 4.93
C LYS A 129 -12.30 10.68 4.15
N MET A 130 -11.71 10.68 2.97
CA MET A 130 -11.69 11.85 2.10
C MET A 130 -13.06 12.16 1.47
N GLU A 131 -13.97 11.18 1.35
CA GLU A 131 -15.30 11.42 0.79
C GLU A 131 -16.07 12.50 1.59
N ASP A 132 -16.00 12.43 2.92
CA ASP A 132 -16.70 13.35 3.83
C ASP A 132 -15.81 14.50 4.34
N SER A 133 -14.57 14.60 3.87
CA SER A 133 -13.62 15.63 4.30
C SER A 133 -14.12 17.04 3.90
N PRO A 134 -14.13 18.00 4.84
CA PRO A 134 -14.55 19.37 4.60
C PRO A 134 -13.43 20.28 4.04
N ILE A 135 -12.27 19.75 3.72
CA ILE A 135 -11.18 20.54 3.12
C ILE A 135 -11.55 21.10 1.76
N ALA A 136 -10.81 22.10 1.28
CA ALA A 136 -11.06 22.72 -0.02
C ALA A 136 -11.05 21.70 -1.17
N ASP A 137 -11.95 21.87 -2.13
CA ASP A 137 -12.17 20.91 -3.23
C ASP A 137 -10.90 20.64 -4.05
N ASP A 138 -10.06 21.63 -4.27
CA ASP A 138 -8.82 21.47 -5.04
C ASP A 138 -7.80 20.60 -4.29
N ASP A 139 -7.65 20.80 -2.97
CA ASP A 139 -6.80 19.96 -2.13
C ASP A 139 -7.35 18.53 -2.07
N LYS A 140 -8.65 18.40 -1.84
CA LYS A 140 -9.35 17.11 -1.80
C LYS A 140 -9.16 16.34 -3.11
N LYS A 141 -9.34 17.01 -4.24
CA LYS A 141 -9.14 16.45 -5.57
C LYS A 141 -7.72 15.93 -5.78
N SER A 142 -6.72 16.77 -5.51
CA SER A 142 -5.32 16.42 -5.69
C SER A 142 -4.92 15.24 -4.80
N LEU A 143 -5.26 15.28 -3.52
CA LEU A 143 -4.92 14.23 -2.56
C LEU A 143 -5.65 12.90 -2.86
N THR A 144 -6.90 12.95 -3.30
CA THR A 144 -7.64 11.76 -3.74
C THR A 144 -7.03 11.18 -5.01
N GLY A 145 -6.61 12.03 -5.95
CA GLY A 145 -5.89 11.62 -7.15
C GLY A 145 -4.57 10.90 -6.84
N GLU A 146 -3.82 11.39 -5.85
CA GLU A 146 -2.61 10.72 -5.38
C GLU A 146 -2.92 9.36 -4.75
N ALA A 147 -3.98 9.25 -3.97
CA ALA A 147 -4.38 7.98 -3.37
C ALA A 147 -4.70 6.92 -4.44
N TYR A 148 -5.47 7.27 -5.47
CA TYR A 148 -5.73 6.37 -6.60
C TYR A 148 -4.46 6.02 -7.36
N PHE A 149 -3.58 6.98 -7.60
CA PHE A 149 -2.29 6.74 -8.24
C PHE A 149 -1.43 5.74 -7.47
N PHE A 150 -1.28 5.92 -6.15
CA PHE A 150 -0.46 5.02 -5.33
C PHE A 150 -1.08 3.63 -5.19
N ARG A 151 -2.40 3.52 -5.16
CA ARG A 151 -3.07 2.22 -5.18
C ARG A 151 -2.81 1.48 -6.49
N ALA A 152 -2.96 2.16 -7.60
CA ALA A 152 -2.61 1.62 -8.92
C ALA A 152 -1.13 1.21 -9.02
N TRP A 153 -0.22 2.03 -8.50
CA TRP A 153 1.20 1.72 -8.44
C TRP A 153 1.50 0.44 -7.66
N LEU A 154 0.91 0.30 -6.47
CA LEU A 154 1.09 -0.89 -5.64
C LEU A 154 0.57 -2.15 -6.33
N TYR A 155 -0.62 -2.10 -6.93
CA TYR A 155 -1.16 -3.22 -7.67
C TYR A 155 -0.33 -3.54 -8.92
N THR A 156 0.17 -2.54 -9.64
CA THR A 156 1.08 -2.75 -10.77
C THR A 156 2.32 -3.53 -10.34
N ASN A 157 2.91 -3.16 -9.21
CA ASN A 157 4.07 -3.86 -8.65
C ASN A 157 3.73 -5.29 -8.18
N LEU A 158 2.54 -5.50 -7.62
CA LEU A 158 2.08 -6.82 -7.20
C LEU A 158 1.91 -7.75 -8.39
N ILE A 159 1.20 -7.32 -9.45
CA ILE A 159 0.93 -8.21 -10.59
C ILE A 159 2.19 -8.53 -11.41
N GLN A 160 3.18 -7.64 -11.44
CA GLN A 160 4.47 -7.91 -12.08
C GLN A 160 5.23 -9.06 -11.42
N ARG A 161 5.03 -9.28 -10.13
CA ARG A 161 5.75 -10.29 -9.34
C ARG A 161 4.94 -11.56 -9.08
N TYR A 162 3.62 -11.42 -8.96
CA TYR A 162 2.76 -12.51 -8.48
C TYR A 162 1.65 -12.91 -9.48
N GLY A 163 1.53 -12.24 -10.63
CA GLY A 163 0.40 -12.42 -11.54
C GLY A 163 -0.89 -11.88 -10.93
N GLY A 164 -2.02 -12.58 -11.11
CA GLY A 164 -3.26 -12.19 -10.47
C GLY A 164 -3.15 -12.20 -8.94
N VAL A 165 -3.79 -11.26 -8.27
CA VAL A 165 -3.74 -11.07 -6.81
C VAL A 165 -5.12 -10.69 -6.26
N PRO A 166 -5.39 -10.85 -4.95
CA PRO A 166 -6.64 -10.37 -4.37
C PRO A 166 -6.81 -8.85 -4.51
N ILE A 167 -7.95 -8.41 -5.05
CA ILE A 167 -8.30 -6.99 -5.16
C ILE A 167 -9.07 -6.58 -3.91
N ILE A 168 -8.47 -5.70 -3.10
CA ILE A 168 -9.03 -5.21 -1.84
C ILE A 168 -9.39 -3.73 -2.01
N LYS A 169 -10.70 -3.44 -1.94
CA LYS A 169 -11.24 -2.06 -1.99
C LYS A 169 -11.72 -1.60 -0.62
N ASP A 170 -12.13 -2.53 0.22
CA ASP A 170 -12.74 -2.27 1.50
C ASP A 170 -11.70 -2.14 2.62
N VAL A 171 -12.10 -1.46 3.69
CA VAL A 171 -11.33 -1.34 4.93
C VAL A 171 -11.87 -2.34 5.93
N TYR A 172 -11.17 -3.45 6.12
CA TYR A 172 -11.56 -4.46 7.09
C TYR A 172 -11.23 -4.04 8.53
N GLY A 173 -12.22 -4.15 9.43
CA GLY A 173 -12.08 -3.94 10.86
C GLY A 173 -11.59 -5.19 11.60
N LEU A 174 -11.42 -5.06 12.92
CA LEU A 174 -11.13 -6.21 13.78
C LEU A 174 -12.41 -7.08 13.91
N GLY A 175 -12.32 -8.32 13.47
CA GLY A 175 -13.44 -9.28 13.51
C GLY A 175 -14.23 -9.39 12.21
N ASP A 176 -13.92 -8.62 11.19
CA ASP A 176 -14.52 -8.80 9.88
C ASP A 176 -14.02 -10.09 9.22
N GLU A 177 -14.90 -10.78 8.51
CA GLU A 177 -14.51 -11.93 7.72
C GLU A 177 -13.75 -11.49 6.46
N TYR A 178 -12.56 -12.02 6.30
CA TYR A 178 -11.73 -11.77 5.14
C TYR A 178 -11.92 -12.88 4.09
N ASN A 179 -12.74 -12.62 3.08
CA ASN A 179 -13.10 -13.59 2.04
C ASN A 179 -12.54 -13.22 0.65
N ALA A 180 -11.51 -12.38 0.57
CA ALA A 180 -10.95 -11.98 -0.70
C ALA A 180 -10.21 -13.16 -1.35
N THR A 181 -10.68 -13.56 -2.52
CA THR A 181 -10.04 -14.57 -3.38
C THR A 181 -9.07 -13.91 -4.35
N ARG A 182 -8.18 -14.70 -4.92
CA ARG A 182 -7.27 -14.27 -5.96
C ARG A 182 -8.06 -13.90 -7.21
N ALA A 183 -7.88 -12.69 -7.71
CA ALA A 183 -8.39 -12.24 -9.00
C ALA A 183 -7.45 -12.71 -10.13
N THR A 184 -7.98 -12.78 -11.33
CA THR A 184 -7.16 -13.03 -12.53
C THR A 184 -6.23 -11.85 -12.82
N PHE A 185 -5.22 -12.08 -13.65
CA PHE A 185 -4.32 -11.00 -14.09
C PHE A 185 -5.09 -9.90 -14.82
N ASP A 186 -6.00 -10.26 -15.71
CA ASP A 186 -6.81 -9.30 -16.48
C ASP A 186 -7.72 -8.45 -15.59
N GLU A 187 -8.39 -9.07 -14.60
CA GLU A 187 -9.19 -8.34 -13.62
C GLU A 187 -8.35 -7.34 -12.81
N CYS A 188 -7.11 -7.71 -12.49
CA CYS A 188 -6.18 -6.80 -11.82
C CYS A 188 -5.76 -5.65 -12.75
N VAL A 189 -5.49 -5.91 -14.03
CA VAL A 189 -5.14 -4.87 -15.02
C VAL A 189 -6.30 -3.90 -15.19
N ASP A 190 -7.52 -4.39 -15.34
CA ASP A 190 -8.72 -3.55 -15.45
C ASP A 190 -8.92 -2.68 -14.21
N PHE A 191 -8.72 -3.24 -13.03
CA PHE A 191 -8.78 -2.48 -11.77
C PHE A 191 -7.74 -1.37 -11.70
N ILE A 192 -6.48 -1.67 -12.08
CA ILE A 192 -5.40 -0.68 -12.08
C ILE A 192 -5.69 0.43 -13.09
N LEU A 193 -6.18 0.09 -14.29
CA LEU A 193 -6.55 1.07 -15.31
C LEU A 193 -7.69 1.98 -14.85
N ALA A 194 -8.67 1.44 -14.11
CA ALA A 194 -9.75 2.24 -13.53
C ALA A 194 -9.20 3.25 -12.50
N ASP A 195 -8.30 2.84 -11.61
CA ASP A 195 -7.66 3.73 -10.66
C ASP A 195 -6.79 4.79 -11.36
N LEU A 196 -6.01 4.41 -12.36
CA LEU A 196 -5.20 5.37 -13.14
C LEU A 196 -6.04 6.38 -13.90
N LYS A 197 -7.22 5.95 -14.38
CA LYS A 197 -8.17 6.87 -15.00
C LYS A 197 -8.65 7.93 -14.00
N LEU A 198 -9.07 7.51 -12.81
CA LEU A 198 -9.47 8.44 -11.74
C LEU A 198 -8.31 9.34 -11.32
N ALA A 199 -7.11 8.78 -11.18
CA ALA A 199 -5.92 9.56 -10.90
C ALA A 199 -5.67 10.65 -11.95
N LYS A 200 -5.75 10.34 -13.24
CA LYS A 200 -5.56 11.32 -14.32
C LYS A 200 -6.64 12.41 -14.36
N GLU A 201 -7.86 12.10 -13.92
CA GLU A 201 -8.95 13.08 -13.85
C GLU A 201 -8.80 14.05 -12.66
N LEU A 202 -8.17 13.58 -11.57
CA LEU A 202 -8.07 14.31 -10.30
C LEU A 202 -6.71 15.00 -10.10
N LEU A 203 -5.64 14.43 -10.62
CA LEU A 203 -4.28 14.98 -10.46
C LEU A 203 -4.06 16.25 -11.29
N PRO A 204 -3.23 17.18 -10.79
CA PRO A 204 -2.86 18.36 -11.55
C PRO A 204 -2.01 18.02 -12.77
N GLU A 205 -2.04 18.88 -13.78
CA GLU A 205 -1.07 18.89 -14.87
C GLU A 205 0.35 19.16 -14.33
N TYR A 206 1.37 18.72 -15.05
CA TYR A 206 2.77 18.82 -14.62
C TYR A 206 3.21 20.23 -14.19
N ASP A 207 2.80 21.25 -14.96
CA ASP A 207 3.15 22.65 -14.73
C ASP A 207 2.48 23.28 -13.51
N LYS A 208 1.43 22.64 -12.98
CA LYS A 208 0.68 23.05 -11.79
C LYS A 208 0.96 22.19 -10.56
N ALA A 209 1.64 21.07 -10.75
CA ALA A 209 1.95 20.16 -9.68
C ALA A 209 3.08 20.68 -8.79
N VAL A 210 3.00 20.38 -7.49
CA VAL A 210 4.11 20.59 -6.58
C VAL A 210 5.25 19.64 -6.97
N LEU A 211 6.46 20.17 -7.07
CA LEU A 211 7.63 19.37 -7.45
C LEU A 211 7.80 18.14 -6.53
N GLY A 212 7.94 16.97 -7.13
CA GLY A 212 8.09 15.71 -6.42
C GLY A 212 6.77 15.02 -6.04
N ARG A 213 5.62 15.63 -6.30
CA ARG A 213 4.31 15.01 -6.12
C ARG A 213 3.80 14.37 -7.40
N ALA A 214 2.91 13.38 -7.24
CA ALA A 214 2.26 12.74 -8.37
C ALA A 214 1.46 13.77 -9.18
N ASN A 215 1.50 13.62 -10.49
CA ASN A 215 0.81 14.44 -11.45
C ASN A 215 0.25 13.57 -12.58
N LYS A 216 -0.50 14.15 -13.46
CA LYS A 216 -1.17 13.46 -14.57
C LYS A 216 -0.18 12.72 -15.49
N ASP A 217 0.95 13.33 -15.79
CA ASP A 217 1.94 12.74 -16.72
C ASP A 217 2.58 11.47 -16.11
N ILE A 218 2.83 11.48 -14.80
CA ILE A 218 3.35 10.30 -14.09
C ILE A 218 2.30 9.17 -14.11
N ALA A 219 1.01 9.49 -13.92
CA ALA A 219 -0.05 8.49 -14.02
C ALA A 219 -0.16 7.90 -15.44
N MET A 220 0.01 8.72 -16.48
CA MET A 220 0.07 8.27 -17.88
C MET A 220 1.29 7.38 -18.16
N ALA A 221 2.43 7.70 -17.58
CA ALA A 221 3.63 6.88 -17.72
C ALA A 221 3.47 5.49 -17.06
N VAL A 222 2.82 5.43 -15.90
CA VAL A 222 2.51 4.14 -15.25
C VAL A 222 1.51 3.33 -16.08
N GLU A 223 0.49 3.96 -16.64
CA GLU A 223 -0.47 3.31 -17.54
C GLU A 223 0.22 2.72 -18.79
N ALA A 224 1.10 3.49 -19.42
CA ALA A 224 1.86 3.02 -20.58
C ALA A 224 2.76 1.81 -20.22
N ARG A 225 3.42 1.86 -19.07
CA ARG A 225 4.23 0.74 -18.58
C ARG A 225 3.37 -0.50 -18.27
N LEU A 226 2.24 -0.32 -17.60
CA LEU A 226 1.31 -1.40 -17.28
C LEU A 226 0.82 -2.08 -18.55
N THR A 227 0.35 -1.32 -19.53
CA THR A 227 -0.19 -1.86 -20.78
C THR A 227 0.88 -2.58 -21.59
N LEU A 228 2.13 -2.09 -21.58
CA LEU A 228 3.25 -2.77 -22.22
C LEU A 228 3.55 -4.13 -21.55
N ILE A 229 3.50 -4.20 -20.23
CA ILE A 229 3.68 -5.46 -19.48
C ILE A 229 2.53 -6.41 -19.76
N ALA A 230 1.30 -5.92 -19.72
CA ALA A 230 0.12 -6.73 -20.00
C ALA A 230 0.12 -7.28 -21.44
N ALA A 231 0.68 -6.54 -22.39
CA ALA A 231 0.82 -6.98 -23.79
C ALA A 231 2.03 -7.88 -24.06
N SER A 232 2.88 -8.14 -23.06
CA SER A 232 4.07 -8.97 -23.24
C SER A 232 3.74 -10.44 -23.46
N GLU A 233 4.66 -11.19 -24.09
CA GLU A 233 4.52 -12.63 -24.29
C GLU A 233 4.34 -13.41 -22.99
N LEU A 234 4.84 -12.90 -21.87
CA LEU A 234 4.68 -13.53 -20.56
C LEU A 234 3.21 -13.74 -20.17
N PHE A 235 2.33 -12.82 -20.60
CA PHE A 235 0.89 -12.86 -20.29
C PHE A 235 0.01 -13.15 -21.53
N ASN A 236 0.60 -13.20 -22.72
CA ASN A 236 -0.10 -13.36 -23.99
C ASN A 236 0.66 -14.31 -24.94
N ASP A 237 1.15 -15.45 -24.45
CA ASP A 237 1.75 -16.44 -25.33
C ASP A 237 0.63 -17.13 -26.17
N PRO A 238 0.60 -16.93 -27.50
CA PRO A 238 -0.40 -17.55 -28.36
C PRO A 238 -0.26 -19.08 -28.46
N ASN A 239 0.86 -19.64 -27.99
CA ASN A 239 1.12 -21.09 -27.97
C ASN A 239 0.82 -21.71 -26.61
N ASP A 240 0.56 -20.91 -25.58
CA ASP A 240 0.15 -21.44 -24.29
C ASP A 240 -1.35 -21.72 -24.26
N ALA A 241 -1.69 -23.01 -24.40
CA ALA A 241 -3.08 -23.47 -24.34
C ALA A 241 -3.71 -23.34 -22.93
N ALA A 242 -2.91 -23.03 -21.93
CA ALA A 242 -3.36 -22.71 -20.58
C ALA A 242 -2.83 -21.32 -20.24
N PRO A 243 -3.71 -20.33 -19.97
CA PRO A 243 -3.23 -19.03 -19.53
C PRO A 243 -2.33 -19.23 -18.32
N ALA A 244 -1.14 -18.66 -18.35
CA ALA A 244 -0.10 -18.80 -17.33
C ALA A 244 -0.54 -18.30 -15.94
N ASN A 245 -1.77 -17.81 -15.84
CA ASN A 245 -2.41 -17.37 -14.61
C ASN A 245 -3.88 -17.81 -14.59
N PRO A 246 -4.21 -18.81 -13.76
CA PRO A 246 -5.60 -19.03 -13.37
C PRO A 246 -6.09 -17.89 -12.47
#